data_4779d526acfa5da02d1632854b5b3da4
#
_entry.id   4779d526acfa5da02d1632854b5b3da4
#
_cell.length_a   1.000
_cell.length_b   1.000
_cell.length_c   1.000
_cell.angle_alpha   90.00
_cell.angle_beta   90.00
_cell.angle_gamma   90.00
#
_symmetry.space_group_name_H-M   'P 1'
#
loop_
_entity.id
_entity.type
_entity.pdbx_description
1 polymer ?
#
loop_
_entity_poly.entity_id
_entity_poly.type
_entity_poly.pdbx_seq_one_letter_code
_entity_poly.pdbx_strand_id
1 'polypeptide(L)'
;MKRALFISVLMLFLLVPTNVEAQGAPIGVEVDCDQSTININVHPEQNQPVSVPCTVKNTGSFAQDISLESEVEGNDFSLTLSEDSFDQVAAGEEMSFNAVFAASPRIAVITEDFTITGRVTSWGMEPVMVPWGQMNSTGQIAGTVNSLPYSRMDLEVSNPSARNIEVGEEAAIQFTIFNDGNRIDNLEVEIVNLQELEDAGFKFVSDPFFRATVNPGSSSDQGDIIMQAPEEASSEISVQVELRAFSKLDLDAEASEVSIRVNVAASSGGGGSIGLDDISSMSEDSVAIIAMGAGGLIAVIFLLVIISRLTKKAGKQKIAAKEAKRVAKAEKKANKAERKAMKKSGVSEKKIAEEFDDDFDFDDLDDDFDFDDL
;
A
#
# COMPACT_ATOMS: atom_id res chain seq x y z
N MET A 1 16.35 -85.77 -43.66
CA MET A 1 16.18 -85.44 -42.24
C MET A 1 17.34 -84.62 -41.67
N LYS A 2 18.63 -84.92 -41.97
CA LYS A 2 19.78 -84.18 -41.35
C LYS A 2 19.80 -82.67 -41.74
N ARG A 3 19.35 -82.22 -42.94
CA ARG A 3 19.35 -80.82 -43.34
C ARG A 3 18.21 -80.04 -42.63
N ALA A 4 17.06 -80.61 -42.35
CA ALA A 4 15.98 -79.94 -41.65
C ALA A 4 16.32 -79.73 -40.17
N LEU A 5 17.05 -80.64 -39.53
CA LEU A 5 17.51 -80.53 -38.13
C LEU A 5 18.51 -79.36 -38.00
N PHE A 6 19.39 -79.17 -39.00
CA PHE A 6 20.40 -78.10 -38.97
C PHE A 6 19.75 -76.67 -39.12
N ILE A 7 18.75 -76.56 -39.94
CA ILE A 7 17.99 -75.34 -40.10
C ILE A 7 17.17 -74.99 -38.82
N SER A 8 16.62 -76.02 -38.15
CA SER A 8 15.84 -75.80 -36.95
C SER A 8 16.76 -75.38 -35.77
N VAL A 9 17.99 -75.94 -35.67
CA VAL A 9 18.95 -75.51 -34.65
C VAL A 9 19.49 -74.12 -34.90
N LEU A 10 19.71 -73.72 -36.19
CA LEU A 10 20.16 -72.40 -36.57
C LEU A 10 19.04 -71.35 -36.27
N MET A 11 17.77 -71.65 -36.46
CA MET A 11 16.64 -70.79 -36.11
C MET A 11 16.49 -70.62 -34.59
N LEU A 12 16.87 -71.62 -33.77
CA LEU A 12 16.81 -71.52 -32.32
C LEU A 12 17.87 -70.56 -31.75
N PHE A 13 19.03 -70.43 -32.41
CA PHE A 13 20.07 -69.46 -32.04
C PHE A 13 19.73 -68.02 -32.36
N LEU A 14 18.80 -67.78 -33.31
CA LEU A 14 18.32 -66.43 -33.63
C LEU A 14 17.25 -65.92 -32.66
N LEU A 15 16.72 -66.74 -31.77
CA LEU A 15 15.73 -66.39 -30.75
C LEU A 15 16.32 -66.16 -29.36
N VAL A 16 17.66 -66.16 -29.21
CA VAL A 16 18.27 -65.72 -27.95
C VAL A 16 18.03 -64.21 -27.84
N PRO A 17 17.21 -63.73 -26.87
CA PRO A 17 17.10 -62.30 -26.66
C PRO A 17 18.47 -61.82 -26.24
N THR A 18 19.16 -61.12 -27.09
CA THR A 18 20.29 -60.30 -26.66
C THR A 18 19.70 -59.23 -25.78
N ASN A 19 19.82 -59.38 -24.47
CA ASN A 19 19.65 -58.25 -23.58
C ASN A 19 20.74 -57.26 -23.98
N VAL A 20 20.40 -56.39 -24.89
CA VAL A 20 21.18 -55.18 -25.14
C VAL A 20 20.90 -54.35 -23.87
N GLU A 21 21.74 -54.48 -22.86
CA GLU A 21 21.79 -53.46 -21.82
C GLU A 21 22.10 -52.16 -22.56
N ALA A 22 21.13 -51.26 -22.56
CA ALA A 22 21.36 -49.92 -23.06
C ALA A 22 22.54 -49.37 -22.28
N GLN A 23 23.70 -49.27 -22.93
CA GLN A 23 24.84 -48.59 -22.31
C GLN A 23 24.36 -47.19 -21.95
N GLY A 24 24.24 -46.92 -20.64
CA GLY A 24 23.87 -45.59 -20.13
C GLY A 24 24.78 -44.56 -20.76
N ALA A 25 24.24 -43.38 -20.98
CA ALA A 25 25.05 -42.26 -21.45
C ALA A 25 26.26 -42.08 -20.51
N PRO A 26 27.46 -41.78 -21.01
CA PRO A 26 28.64 -41.62 -20.16
C PRO A 26 28.47 -40.48 -19.13
N ILE A 27 27.74 -39.43 -19.50
CA ILE A 27 27.37 -38.29 -18.63
C ILE A 27 25.88 -38.08 -18.71
N GLY A 28 25.30 -37.65 -17.62
CA GLY A 28 23.86 -37.33 -17.55
C GLY A 28 23.51 -36.68 -16.20
N VAL A 29 22.62 -35.75 -16.22
CA VAL A 29 22.12 -35.10 -15.02
C VAL A 29 20.61 -34.90 -15.12
N GLU A 30 19.91 -35.15 -14.02
CA GLU A 30 18.49 -34.90 -13.84
C GLU A 30 18.31 -33.98 -12.63
N VAL A 31 17.42 -33.02 -12.71
CA VAL A 31 17.04 -32.13 -11.60
C VAL A 31 15.56 -32.29 -11.38
N ASP A 32 15.16 -32.49 -10.13
CA ASP A 32 13.76 -32.61 -9.71
C ASP A 32 13.51 -31.84 -8.42
N CYS A 33 12.30 -31.35 -8.22
CA CYS A 33 11.88 -30.66 -7.01
C CYS A 33 10.52 -31.18 -6.55
N ASP A 34 10.28 -31.16 -5.25
CA ASP A 34 9.03 -31.64 -4.65
C ASP A 34 7.80 -30.88 -5.15
N GLN A 35 7.99 -29.63 -5.60
CA GLN A 35 6.92 -28.76 -6.11
C GLN A 35 7.40 -27.99 -7.33
N SER A 36 6.53 -27.89 -8.33
CA SER A 36 6.72 -27.06 -9.53
C SER A 36 5.82 -25.81 -9.56
N THR A 37 4.92 -25.67 -8.58
CA THR A 37 4.07 -24.47 -8.41
C THR A 37 4.26 -23.94 -7.00
N ILE A 38 4.84 -22.77 -6.90
CA ILE A 38 5.22 -22.14 -5.64
C ILE A 38 4.28 -20.97 -5.38
N ASN A 39 3.66 -20.95 -4.21
CA ASN A 39 2.77 -19.86 -3.81
C ASN A 39 3.41 -19.08 -2.64
N ILE A 40 3.64 -17.79 -2.85
CA ILE A 40 4.26 -16.91 -1.84
C ILE A 40 3.19 -15.96 -1.28
N ASN A 41 3.06 -15.94 0.05
CA ASN A 41 2.25 -14.96 0.73
C ASN A 41 3.04 -13.63 0.78
N VAL A 42 2.52 -12.61 0.08
CA VAL A 42 3.15 -11.28 -0.01
C VAL A 42 2.50 -10.25 0.89
N HIS A 43 1.63 -10.69 1.82
CA HIS A 43 1.07 -9.83 2.87
C HIS A 43 2.21 -9.26 3.74
N PRO A 44 2.25 -7.94 4.01
CA PRO A 44 3.40 -7.28 4.66
C PRO A 44 3.81 -7.90 6.00
N GLU A 45 2.85 -8.43 6.74
CA GLU A 45 3.07 -9.01 8.08
C GLU A 45 3.36 -10.52 8.04
N GLN A 46 3.14 -11.19 6.91
CA GLN A 46 3.23 -12.64 6.76
C GLN A 46 4.16 -13.08 5.63
N ASN A 47 4.83 -12.12 4.98
CA ASN A 47 5.74 -12.42 3.88
C ASN A 47 6.97 -13.18 4.38
N GLN A 48 7.05 -14.45 3.99
CA GLN A 48 8.16 -15.34 4.32
C GLN A 48 8.63 -16.07 3.06
N PRO A 49 9.94 -16.26 2.90
CA PRO A 49 10.47 -17.10 1.84
C PRO A 49 9.93 -18.55 1.92
N VAL A 50 9.69 -19.14 0.76
CA VAL A 50 9.28 -20.54 0.62
C VAL A 50 10.48 -21.37 0.21
N SER A 51 10.80 -22.39 1.01
CA SER A 51 11.88 -23.32 0.72
C SER A 51 11.32 -24.64 0.18
N VAL A 52 11.80 -25.04 -0.99
CA VAL A 52 11.38 -26.26 -1.69
C VAL A 52 12.56 -27.23 -1.76
N PRO A 53 12.43 -28.44 -1.22
CA PRO A 53 13.43 -29.48 -1.39
C PRO A 53 13.54 -29.89 -2.86
N CYS A 54 14.77 -29.98 -3.34
CA CYS A 54 15.11 -30.43 -4.69
C CYS A 54 16.22 -31.46 -4.64
N THR A 55 16.35 -32.22 -5.70
CA THR A 55 17.44 -33.20 -5.89
C THR A 55 18.08 -33.03 -7.25
N VAL A 56 19.38 -33.30 -7.31
CA VAL A 56 20.11 -33.46 -8.54
C VAL A 56 20.68 -34.87 -8.57
N LYS A 57 20.45 -35.60 -9.66
CA LYS A 57 20.86 -36.99 -9.84
C LYS A 57 21.85 -37.09 -10.97
N ASN A 58 22.97 -37.80 -10.72
CA ASN A 58 23.87 -38.24 -11.77
C ASN A 58 23.27 -39.47 -12.49
N THR A 59 22.74 -39.26 -13.69
CA THR A 59 22.22 -40.35 -14.55
C THR A 59 23.27 -40.93 -15.50
N GLY A 60 24.52 -40.44 -15.42
CA GLY A 60 25.65 -40.95 -16.19
C GLY A 60 26.27 -42.19 -15.60
N SER A 61 27.30 -42.71 -16.28
CA SER A 61 28.01 -43.94 -15.90
C SER A 61 29.32 -43.68 -15.10
N PHE A 62 29.71 -42.42 -14.98
CA PHE A 62 30.92 -41.97 -14.27
C PHE A 62 30.60 -40.95 -13.20
N ALA A 63 31.51 -40.76 -12.25
CA ALA A 63 31.41 -39.66 -11.33
C ALA A 63 31.47 -38.29 -12.10
N GLN A 64 30.70 -37.30 -11.65
CA GLN A 64 30.56 -36.03 -12.31
C GLN A 64 30.59 -34.88 -11.32
N ASP A 65 31.15 -33.73 -11.74
CA ASP A 65 30.93 -32.46 -11.07
C ASP A 65 29.74 -31.77 -11.77
N ILE A 66 28.82 -31.28 -10.98
CA ILE A 66 27.55 -30.71 -11.46
C ILE A 66 27.43 -29.30 -10.91
N SER A 67 27.20 -28.31 -11.77
CA SER A 67 26.79 -26.95 -11.38
C SER A 67 25.29 -26.75 -11.54
N LEU A 68 24.69 -26.00 -10.64
CA LEU A 68 23.29 -25.58 -10.70
C LEU A 68 23.21 -24.10 -11.05
N GLU A 69 22.31 -23.76 -11.96
CA GLU A 69 21.95 -22.40 -12.33
C GLU A 69 20.45 -22.24 -12.13
N SER A 70 20.01 -21.10 -11.58
CA SER A 70 18.60 -20.80 -11.37
C SER A 70 18.24 -19.48 -12.04
N GLU A 71 17.07 -19.43 -12.66
CA GLU A 71 16.50 -18.25 -13.30
C GLU A 71 15.04 -18.12 -12.97
N VAL A 72 14.55 -16.89 -12.76
CA VAL A 72 13.15 -16.54 -12.66
C VAL A 72 12.88 -15.45 -13.69
N GLU A 73 11.81 -15.58 -14.45
CA GLU A 73 11.37 -14.52 -15.35
C GLU A 73 10.86 -13.32 -14.55
N GLY A 74 11.23 -12.10 -14.96
CA GLY A 74 10.82 -10.87 -14.26
C GLY A 74 11.76 -10.45 -13.12
N ASN A 75 11.26 -9.61 -12.22
CA ASN A 75 12.04 -9.02 -11.13
C ASN A 75 11.30 -9.02 -9.78
N ASP A 76 10.09 -9.53 -9.72
CA ASP A 76 9.24 -9.48 -8.54
C ASP A 76 9.53 -10.61 -7.56
N PHE A 77 10.05 -11.72 -8.09
CA PHE A 77 10.51 -12.85 -7.30
C PHE A 77 12.02 -13.04 -7.40
N SER A 78 12.57 -13.68 -6.40
CA SER A 78 13.97 -14.13 -6.38
C SER A 78 14.04 -15.61 -6.06
N LEU A 79 14.96 -16.31 -6.71
CA LEU A 79 15.28 -17.72 -6.46
C LEU A 79 16.75 -17.83 -6.07
N THR A 80 17.00 -18.47 -4.94
CA THR A 80 18.35 -18.76 -4.43
C THR A 80 18.45 -20.25 -4.11
N LEU A 81 19.53 -20.88 -4.55
CA LEU A 81 19.83 -22.27 -4.23
C LEU A 81 20.70 -22.34 -2.97
N SER A 82 20.48 -23.34 -2.12
CA SER A 82 21.34 -23.59 -0.95
C SER A 82 22.75 -24.06 -1.33
N GLU A 83 22.84 -24.73 -2.47
CA GLU A 83 24.09 -25.22 -3.07
C GLU A 83 24.04 -24.91 -4.56
N ASP A 84 25.12 -24.44 -5.13
CA ASP A 84 25.27 -24.13 -6.55
C ASP A 84 26.14 -25.12 -7.32
N SER A 85 26.77 -26.04 -6.62
CA SER A 85 27.63 -27.08 -7.21
C SER A 85 27.79 -28.29 -6.32
N PHE A 86 28.04 -29.43 -6.96
CA PHE A 86 28.34 -30.70 -6.31
C PHE A 86 29.54 -31.35 -7.01
N ASP A 87 30.53 -31.73 -6.23
CA ASP A 87 31.75 -32.35 -6.74
C ASP A 87 31.67 -33.90 -6.59
N GLN A 88 32.21 -34.62 -7.58
CA GLN A 88 32.40 -36.09 -7.53
C GLN A 88 31.12 -36.89 -7.25
N VAL A 89 29.96 -36.44 -7.73
CA VAL A 89 28.69 -37.16 -7.60
C VAL A 89 28.83 -38.52 -8.31
N ALA A 90 28.74 -39.61 -7.56
CA ALA A 90 28.92 -40.96 -8.13
C ALA A 90 27.79 -41.33 -9.10
N ALA A 91 28.03 -42.29 -10.00
CA ALA A 91 27.01 -42.74 -10.95
C ALA A 91 25.76 -43.25 -10.23
N GLY A 92 24.60 -42.68 -10.53
CA GLY A 92 23.30 -42.99 -9.93
C GLY A 92 23.06 -42.31 -8.57
N GLU A 93 24.01 -41.57 -8.03
CA GLU A 93 23.87 -40.85 -6.77
C GLU A 93 22.96 -39.65 -6.92
N GLU A 94 22.20 -39.34 -5.86
CA GLU A 94 21.31 -38.18 -5.73
C GLU A 94 21.83 -37.27 -4.62
N MET A 95 21.97 -35.99 -4.93
CA MET A 95 22.34 -34.94 -3.97
C MET A 95 21.15 -34.01 -3.73
N SER A 96 20.89 -33.65 -2.48
CA SER A 96 19.79 -32.81 -2.09
C SER A 96 20.23 -31.35 -1.95
N PHE A 97 19.38 -30.43 -2.34
CA PHE A 97 19.53 -28.99 -2.13
C PHE A 97 18.16 -28.35 -1.88
N ASN A 98 18.15 -27.09 -1.48
CA ASN A 98 16.90 -26.33 -1.32
C ASN A 98 16.87 -25.17 -2.31
N ALA A 99 15.73 -25.01 -2.99
CA ALA A 99 15.39 -23.85 -3.77
C ALA A 99 14.56 -22.91 -2.87
N VAL A 100 15.07 -21.70 -2.60
CA VAL A 100 14.44 -20.71 -1.73
C VAL A 100 13.88 -19.60 -2.59
N PHE A 101 12.57 -19.49 -2.62
CA PHE A 101 11.82 -18.45 -3.33
C PHE A 101 11.43 -17.33 -2.38
N ALA A 102 11.65 -16.08 -2.77
CA ALA A 102 11.24 -14.93 -2.00
C ALA A 102 10.65 -13.85 -2.93
N ALA A 103 9.81 -13.00 -2.35
CA ALA A 103 9.18 -11.88 -3.04
C ALA A 103 9.22 -10.63 -2.15
N SER A 104 9.17 -9.45 -2.75
CA SER A 104 8.91 -8.23 -2.01
C SER A 104 7.47 -8.21 -1.49
N PRO A 105 7.22 -7.66 -0.28
CA PRO A 105 5.86 -7.49 0.19
C PRO A 105 5.06 -6.53 -0.70
N ARG A 106 3.75 -6.73 -0.80
CA ARG A 106 2.79 -5.88 -1.55
C ARG A 106 2.92 -5.91 -3.07
N ILE A 107 3.65 -6.84 -3.67
CA ILE A 107 3.60 -7.00 -5.12
C ILE A 107 2.18 -7.39 -5.56
N ALA A 108 1.81 -6.99 -6.77
CA ALA A 108 0.52 -7.37 -7.36
C ALA A 108 0.37 -8.88 -7.47
N VAL A 109 -0.85 -9.36 -7.71
CA VAL A 109 -1.07 -10.77 -8.03
C VAL A 109 -0.52 -11.06 -9.41
N ILE A 110 0.61 -11.77 -9.44
CA ILE A 110 1.34 -12.14 -10.66
C ILE A 110 1.80 -13.59 -10.59
N THR A 111 2.14 -14.13 -11.74
CA THR A 111 2.77 -15.44 -11.94
C THR A 111 3.99 -15.24 -12.83
N GLU A 112 5.13 -15.78 -12.41
CA GLU A 112 6.37 -15.81 -13.18
C GLU A 112 6.86 -17.25 -13.30
N ASP A 113 7.53 -17.56 -14.42
CA ASP A 113 8.14 -18.86 -14.63
C ASP A 113 9.53 -18.91 -14.02
N PHE A 114 9.93 -20.07 -13.51
CA PHE A 114 11.28 -20.31 -13.06
C PHE A 114 11.88 -21.55 -13.70
N THR A 115 13.19 -21.57 -13.77
CA THR A 115 13.96 -22.73 -14.26
C THR A 115 15.16 -22.96 -13.36
N ILE A 116 15.42 -24.24 -13.01
CA ILE A 116 16.65 -24.68 -12.37
C ILE A 116 17.32 -25.66 -13.31
N THR A 117 18.55 -25.36 -13.71
CA THR A 117 19.33 -26.14 -14.67
C THR A 117 20.56 -26.74 -14.00
N GLY A 118 20.65 -28.04 -14.00
CA GLY A 118 21.86 -28.76 -13.66
C GLY A 118 22.75 -28.99 -14.90
N ARG A 119 24.01 -28.68 -14.79
CA ARG A 119 24.99 -28.82 -15.88
C ARG A 119 26.18 -29.63 -15.41
N VAL A 120 26.56 -30.67 -16.17
CA VAL A 120 27.81 -31.41 -15.93
C VAL A 120 28.99 -30.54 -16.33
N THR A 121 29.90 -30.25 -15.41
CA THR A 121 31.10 -29.40 -15.62
C THR A 121 32.37 -30.23 -15.83
N SER A 122 32.46 -31.39 -15.21
CA SER A 122 33.51 -32.36 -15.46
C SER A 122 33.04 -33.78 -15.16
N TRP A 123 33.77 -34.80 -15.61
CA TRP A 123 33.45 -36.21 -15.38
C TRP A 123 34.70 -37.05 -15.38
N GLY A 124 34.66 -38.19 -14.68
CA GLY A 124 35.76 -39.10 -14.58
C GLY A 124 36.04 -39.52 -13.14
N MET A 125 37.24 -40.08 -12.88
CA MET A 125 37.73 -40.40 -11.53
C MET A 125 38.97 -39.58 -11.23
N GLU A 126 39.08 -39.07 -10.01
CA GLU A 126 40.33 -38.45 -9.58
C GLU A 126 41.51 -39.43 -9.70
N PRO A 127 42.69 -38.98 -10.18
CA PRO A 127 43.05 -37.60 -10.53
C PRO A 127 42.77 -37.21 -12.00
N VAL A 128 41.97 -38.00 -12.71
CA VAL A 128 41.71 -37.77 -14.16
C VAL A 128 40.28 -37.36 -14.37
N MET A 129 39.99 -36.07 -14.14
CA MET A 129 38.75 -35.46 -14.52
C MET A 129 38.85 -34.86 -15.93
N VAL A 130 37.86 -35.13 -16.77
CA VAL A 130 37.76 -34.56 -18.10
C VAL A 130 36.89 -33.29 -18.02
N PRO A 131 37.46 -32.10 -18.28
CA PRO A 131 36.67 -30.88 -18.30
C PRO A 131 35.59 -30.93 -19.36
N TRP A 132 34.47 -30.30 -19.07
CA TRP A 132 33.38 -30.11 -19.99
C TRP A 132 33.89 -29.39 -21.28
N GLY A 133 33.59 -29.88 -22.42
CA GLY A 133 34.01 -29.28 -23.71
C GLY A 133 33.81 -30.21 -24.91
N GLN A 134 33.69 -31.50 -24.64
CA GLN A 134 33.47 -32.49 -25.73
C GLN A 134 32.10 -33.19 -25.62
N MET A 135 31.45 -33.17 -24.42
CA MET A 135 30.11 -33.69 -24.21
C MET A 135 29.34 -32.71 -23.30
N ASN A 136 28.16 -32.26 -23.76
CA ASN A 136 27.28 -31.38 -23.00
C ASN A 136 26.09 -32.19 -22.46
N SER A 137 25.90 -32.19 -21.15
CA SER A 137 24.71 -32.76 -20.53
C SER A 137 24.11 -31.74 -19.57
N THR A 138 22.84 -31.44 -19.77
CA THR A 138 22.04 -30.57 -18.91
C THR A 138 20.74 -31.27 -18.59
N GLY A 139 20.31 -31.17 -17.34
CA GLY A 139 18.95 -31.50 -16.92
C GLY A 139 18.30 -30.23 -16.35
N GLN A 140 17.02 -30.07 -16.55
CA GLN A 140 16.33 -28.90 -16.01
C GLN A 140 14.95 -29.26 -15.48
N ILE A 141 14.53 -28.51 -14.48
CA ILE A 141 13.14 -28.44 -14.04
C ILE A 141 12.65 -27.01 -14.24
N ALA A 142 11.39 -26.89 -14.67
CA ALA A 142 10.70 -25.61 -14.82
C ALA A 142 9.40 -25.66 -14.02
N GLY A 143 8.97 -24.48 -13.57
CA GLY A 143 7.73 -24.33 -12.83
C GLY A 143 7.29 -22.88 -12.76
N THR A 144 6.32 -22.60 -11.90
CA THR A 144 5.74 -21.27 -11.73
C THR A 144 5.83 -20.82 -10.27
N VAL A 145 6.07 -19.53 -10.07
CA VAL A 145 5.97 -18.87 -8.77
C VAL A 145 4.86 -17.82 -8.83
N ASN A 146 3.98 -17.86 -7.81
CA ASN A 146 2.78 -17.03 -7.77
C ASN A 146 2.78 -16.21 -6.48
N SER A 147 2.39 -14.94 -6.58
CA SER A 147 2.01 -14.15 -5.41
C SER A 147 0.57 -14.44 -5.04
N LEU A 148 0.32 -14.79 -3.76
CA LEU A 148 -1.03 -15.00 -3.27
C LEU A 148 -1.80 -13.68 -3.15
N PRO A 149 -3.09 -13.66 -3.54
CA PRO A 149 -3.94 -12.51 -3.30
C PRO A 149 -4.23 -12.33 -1.81
N TYR A 150 -4.26 -11.09 -1.34
CA TYR A 150 -4.76 -10.72 -0.02
C TYR A 150 -5.55 -9.43 -0.09
N SER A 151 -6.49 -9.26 0.83
CA SER A 151 -7.25 -8.03 1.01
C SER A 151 -6.77 -7.32 2.28
N ARG A 152 -6.58 -6.03 2.17
CA ARG A 152 -6.31 -5.11 3.28
C ARG A 152 -6.93 -3.78 2.94
N MET A 153 -7.60 -3.15 3.89
CA MET A 153 -8.28 -1.88 3.69
C MET A 153 -8.06 -0.96 4.86
N ASP A 154 -8.18 0.32 4.60
CA ASP A 154 -8.24 1.36 5.61
C ASP A 154 -9.45 2.27 5.35
N LEU A 155 -10.10 2.71 6.43
CA LEU A 155 -11.28 3.57 6.40
C LEU A 155 -10.95 4.91 7.06
N GLU A 156 -10.94 5.96 6.26
CA GLU A 156 -10.72 7.31 6.76
C GLU A 156 -11.99 8.15 6.69
N VAL A 157 -12.35 8.77 7.80
CA VAL A 157 -13.45 9.73 7.87
C VAL A 157 -12.92 11.13 7.60
N SER A 158 -13.56 11.85 6.67
CA SER A 158 -13.13 13.18 6.24
C SER A 158 -13.06 14.21 7.38
N ASN A 159 -13.89 14.04 8.41
CA ASN A 159 -13.84 14.85 9.62
C ASN A 159 -14.20 13.99 10.84
N PRO A 160 -13.20 13.57 11.63
CA PRO A 160 -13.39 12.72 12.79
C PRO A 160 -13.96 13.45 14.03
N SER A 161 -14.17 14.79 13.94
CA SER A 161 -14.75 15.55 15.06
C SER A 161 -16.20 15.18 15.31
N ALA A 162 -16.63 15.26 16.59
CA ALA A 162 -18.02 15.06 16.95
C ALA A 162 -18.95 15.97 16.14
N ARG A 163 -20.08 15.42 15.71
CA ARG A 163 -21.17 16.17 15.07
C ARG A 163 -22.13 16.67 16.15
N ASN A 164 -22.33 17.99 16.19
CA ASN A 164 -23.36 18.57 17.04
C ASN A 164 -24.49 19.05 16.14
N ILE A 165 -25.64 18.46 16.25
CA ILE A 165 -26.81 18.70 15.41
C ILE A 165 -28.03 18.98 16.27
N GLU A 166 -29.04 19.60 15.68
CA GLU A 166 -30.33 19.83 16.32
C GLU A 166 -31.29 18.65 16.06
N VAL A 167 -32.39 18.60 16.79
CA VAL A 167 -33.47 17.64 16.55
C VAL A 167 -34.00 17.75 15.13
N GLY A 168 -34.19 16.62 14.46
CA GLY A 168 -34.66 16.55 13.07
C GLY A 168 -33.62 16.97 12.00
N GLU A 169 -32.43 17.44 12.39
CA GLU A 169 -31.36 17.81 11.47
C GLU A 169 -30.66 16.58 10.89
N GLU A 170 -30.21 16.70 9.65
CA GLU A 170 -29.43 15.66 8.97
C GLU A 170 -27.92 15.82 9.21
N ALA A 171 -27.25 14.71 9.46
CA ALA A 171 -25.80 14.62 9.54
C ALA A 171 -25.27 13.68 8.45
N ALA A 172 -24.39 14.22 7.60
CA ALA A 172 -23.65 13.42 6.63
C ALA A 172 -22.31 12.99 7.22
N ILE A 173 -22.05 11.67 7.22
CA ILE A 173 -20.78 11.07 7.58
C ILE A 173 -20.05 10.75 6.29
N GLN A 174 -19.03 11.52 5.98
CA GLN A 174 -18.23 11.39 4.77
C GLN A 174 -16.93 10.63 5.07
N PHE A 175 -16.60 9.68 4.20
CA PHE A 175 -15.43 8.81 4.36
C PHE A 175 -14.85 8.42 3.01
N THR A 176 -13.64 7.86 3.05
CA THR A 176 -12.93 7.28 1.91
C THR A 176 -12.37 5.94 2.32
N ILE A 177 -12.44 4.94 1.45
CA ILE A 177 -11.87 3.61 1.67
C ILE A 177 -10.61 3.48 0.82
N PHE A 178 -9.52 3.01 1.42
CA PHE A 178 -8.26 2.71 0.74
C PHE A 178 -8.14 1.19 0.57
N ASN A 179 -7.69 0.76 -0.59
CA ASN A 179 -7.32 -0.64 -0.83
C ASN A 179 -5.80 -0.81 -0.69
N ASP A 180 -5.36 -1.26 0.46
CA ASP A 180 -3.96 -1.59 0.78
C ASP A 180 -3.61 -3.05 0.44
N GLY A 181 -4.54 -3.80 -0.16
CA GLY A 181 -4.34 -5.15 -0.68
C GLY A 181 -3.54 -5.15 -1.99
N ASN A 182 -3.32 -6.34 -2.54
CA ASN A 182 -2.55 -6.51 -3.77
C ASN A 182 -3.39 -6.88 -5.00
N ARG A 183 -4.71 -6.84 -4.89
CA ARG A 183 -5.67 -7.08 -5.98
C ARG A 183 -6.77 -6.03 -5.98
N ILE A 184 -7.49 -5.93 -7.10
CA ILE A 184 -8.76 -5.19 -7.15
C ILE A 184 -9.73 -5.81 -6.17
N ASP A 185 -10.37 -5.00 -5.33
CA ASP A 185 -11.29 -5.47 -4.31
C ASP A 185 -12.65 -4.77 -4.37
N ASN A 186 -13.68 -5.48 -3.91
CA ASN A 186 -15.03 -4.95 -3.71
C ASN A 186 -15.20 -4.66 -2.21
N LEU A 187 -14.99 -3.41 -1.84
CA LEU A 187 -15.03 -2.95 -0.46
C LEU A 187 -16.43 -2.45 -0.12
N GLU A 188 -16.90 -2.79 1.08
CA GLU A 188 -18.18 -2.32 1.61
C GLU A 188 -17.94 -1.65 2.97
N VAL A 189 -18.60 -0.51 3.19
CA VAL A 189 -18.72 0.13 4.51
C VAL A 189 -20.13 -0.07 4.99
N GLU A 190 -20.29 -0.50 6.22
CA GLU A 190 -21.58 -0.63 6.90
C GLU A 190 -21.57 0.06 8.27
N ILE A 191 -22.74 0.31 8.82
CA ILE A 191 -22.92 0.75 10.19
C ILE A 191 -23.08 -0.49 11.06
N VAL A 192 -22.14 -0.70 12.00
CA VAL A 192 -22.14 -1.87 12.88
C VAL A 192 -23.28 -1.85 13.87
N ASN A 193 -23.53 -0.68 14.47
CA ASN A 193 -24.54 -0.48 15.50
C ASN A 193 -25.85 0.14 14.99
N LEU A 194 -26.25 -0.19 13.74
CA LEU A 194 -27.44 0.34 13.07
C LEU A 194 -28.71 0.26 13.96
N GLN A 195 -28.97 -0.89 14.53
CA GLN A 195 -30.16 -1.10 15.37
C GLN A 195 -30.17 -0.22 16.62
N GLU A 196 -29.03 -0.02 17.26
CA GLU A 196 -28.90 0.87 18.42
C GLU A 196 -29.21 2.32 18.07
N LEU A 197 -28.76 2.77 16.89
CA LEU A 197 -29.05 4.11 16.38
C LEU A 197 -30.54 4.27 16.05
N GLU A 198 -31.17 3.29 15.43
CA GLU A 198 -32.61 3.30 15.15
C GLU A 198 -33.44 3.29 16.44
N ASP A 199 -33.03 2.48 17.43
CA ASP A 199 -33.67 2.46 18.76
C ASP A 199 -33.51 3.79 19.51
N ALA A 200 -32.43 4.53 19.27
CA ALA A 200 -32.22 5.89 19.76
C ALA A 200 -33.03 6.96 18.98
N GLY A 201 -33.77 6.55 17.94
CA GLY A 201 -34.67 7.38 17.16
C GLY A 201 -34.05 8.03 15.91
N PHE A 202 -32.80 7.68 15.56
CA PHE A 202 -32.19 8.12 14.30
C PHE A 202 -32.83 7.41 13.11
N LYS A 203 -32.90 8.11 11.98
CA LYS A 203 -33.38 7.56 10.70
C LYS A 203 -32.28 7.69 9.67
N PHE A 204 -32.15 6.73 8.76
CA PHE A 204 -31.19 6.83 7.65
C PHE A 204 -31.89 7.34 6.39
N VAL A 205 -31.37 8.43 5.84
CA VAL A 205 -31.86 9.08 4.62
C VAL A 205 -31.24 8.48 3.38
N SER A 206 -29.97 8.06 3.48
CA SER A 206 -29.29 7.24 2.47
C SER A 206 -29.30 5.77 2.87
N ASP A 207 -28.83 4.89 1.98
CA ASP A 207 -28.51 3.51 2.36
C ASP A 207 -27.51 3.49 3.53
N PRO A 208 -27.70 2.62 4.53
CA PRO A 208 -26.77 2.50 5.68
C PRO A 208 -25.49 1.74 5.35
N PHE A 209 -25.17 1.63 4.08
CA PHE A 209 -23.95 1.01 3.57
C PHE A 209 -23.47 1.73 2.29
N PHE A 210 -22.18 1.57 2.01
CA PHE A 210 -21.55 2.08 0.78
C PHE A 210 -20.69 0.97 0.16
N ARG A 211 -20.64 0.90 -1.18
CA ARG A 211 -19.84 -0.09 -1.91
C ARG A 211 -19.00 0.57 -2.98
N ALA A 212 -17.75 0.13 -3.07
CA ALA A 212 -16.84 0.57 -4.13
C ALA A 212 -15.95 -0.59 -4.60
N THR A 213 -15.64 -0.60 -5.90
CA THR A 213 -14.56 -1.43 -6.45
C THR A 213 -13.31 -0.58 -6.50
N VAL A 214 -12.27 -0.97 -5.77
CA VAL A 214 -11.06 -0.15 -5.57
C VAL A 214 -9.82 -0.92 -6.06
N ASN A 215 -9.00 -0.26 -6.89
CA ASN A 215 -7.74 -0.82 -7.34
C ASN A 215 -6.71 -0.88 -6.19
N PRO A 216 -5.75 -1.82 -6.21
CA PRO A 216 -4.69 -1.88 -5.22
C PRO A 216 -3.90 -0.57 -5.18
N GLY A 217 -3.58 -0.11 -3.96
CA GLY A 217 -2.86 1.15 -3.72
C GLY A 217 -3.65 2.42 -4.06
N SER A 218 -4.98 2.32 -4.25
CA SER A 218 -5.87 3.43 -4.57
C SER A 218 -6.96 3.60 -3.51
N SER A 219 -7.70 4.69 -3.59
CA SER A 219 -8.90 4.94 -2.77
C SER A 219 -10.16 4.90 -3.61
N SER A 220 -11.29 4.71 -2.94
CA SER A 220 -12.61 4.97 -3.52
C SER A 220 -12.84 6.47 -3.77
N ASP A 221 -13.87 6.79 -4.52
CA ASP A 221 -14.50 8.09 -4.41
C ASP A 221 -15.01 8.28 -2.98
N GLN A 222 -15.25 9.56 -2.60
CA GLN A 222 -15.81 9.87 -1.30
C GLN A 222 -17.22 9.27 -1.17
N GLY A 223 -17.39 8.41 -0.17
CA GLY A 223 -18.69 7.88 0.24
C GLY A 223 -19.33 8.77 1.30
N ASP A 224 -20.66 8.71 1.40
CA ASP A 224 -21.41 9.38 2.45
C ASP A 224 -22.57 8.50 2.93
N ILE A 225 -22.80 8.52 4.23
CA ILE A 225 -24.01 7.99 4.86
C ILE A 225 -24.71 9.13 5.57
N ILE A 226 -25.97 9.37 5.21
CA ILE A 226 -26.76 10.47 5.74
C ILE A 226 -27.77 9.91 6.75
N MET A 227 -27.68 10.40 7.98
CA MET A 227 -28.59 10.08 9.06
C MET A 227 -29.32 11.33 9.53
N GLN A 228 -30.56 11.19 9.96
CA GLN A 228 -31.39 12.25 10.52
C GLN A 228 -31.53 12.03 12.02
N ALA A 229 -31.35 13.08 12.81
CA ALA A 229 -31.58 13.06 14.25
C ALA A 229 -33.06 12.81 14.57
N PRO A 230 -33.37 12.29 15.78
CA PRO A 230 -34.75 12.21 16.28
C PRO A 230 -35.47 13.56 16.18
N GLU A 231 -36.75 13.54 15.85
CA GLU A 231 -37.57 14.76 15.73
C GLU A 231 -37.81 15.45 17.07
N GLU A 232 -37.72 14.68 18.17
CA GLU A 232 -37.89 15.17 19.52
C GLU A 232 -36.82 14.56 20.45
N ALA A 233 -36.22 15.37 21.30
CA ALA A 233 -35.31 14.94 22.34
C ALA A 233 -35.56 15.71 23.63
N SER A 234 -36.01 15.04 24.68
CA SER A 234 -36.26 15.65 25.99
C SER A 234 -34.98 16.03 26.74
N SER A 235 -33.85 15.43 26.38
CA SER A 235 -32.52 15.69 26.91
C SER A 235 -31.51 15.56 25.77
N GLU A 236 -30.29 16.04 25.96
CA GLU A 236 -29.20 15.81 25.03
C GLU A 236 -28.98 14.30 24.80
N ILE A 237 -28.88 13.87 23.53
CA ILE A 237 -28.60 12.51 23.11
C ILE A 237 -27.17 12.51 22.58
N SER A 238 -26.32 11.60 23.06
CA SER A 238 -24.96 11.40 22.56
C SER A 238 -24.78 9.93 22.19
N VAL A 239 -24.55 9.66 20.91
CA VAL A 239 -24.33 8.31 20.37
C VAL A 239 -23.00 8.24 19.65
N GLN A 240 -22.48 7.02 19.52
CA GLN A 240 -21.38 6.73 18.60
C GLN A 240 -21.94 6.03 17.38
N VAL A 241 -21.51 6.46 16.19
CA VAL A 241 -21.76 5.76 14.94
C VAL A 241 -20.51 4.96 14.62
N GLU A 242 -20.65 3.65 14.57
CA GLU A 242 -19.57 2.72 14.32
C GLU A 242 -19.61 2.27 12.86
N LEU A 243 -18.60 2.66 12.09
CA LEU A 243 -18.44 2.28 10.69
C LEU A 243 -17.41 1.17 10.60
N ARG A 244 -17.68 0.17 9.77
CA ARG A 244 -16.78 -0.93 9.46
C ARG A 244 -16.62 -1.08 7.95
N ALA A 245 -15.38 -1.01 7.45
CA ALA A 245 -15.02 -1.36 6.09
C ALA A 245 -14.53 -2.81 6.04
N PHE A 246 -14.98 -3.58 5.06
CA PHE A 246 -14.58 -4.97 4.87
C PHE A 246 -14.57 -5.36 3.38
N SER A 247 -13.83 -6.42 3.05
CA SER A 247 -13.78 -7.00 1.71
C SER A 247 -14.93 -7.96 1.49
N LYS A 248 -15.56 -7.89 0.32
CA LYS A 248 -16.55 -8.90 -0.14
C LYS A 248 -15.87 -10.10 -0.80
N LEU A 249 -14.60 -10.00 -1.17
CA LEU A 249 -13.82 -11.05 -1.83
C LEU A 249 -13.01 -11.88 -0.84
N ASP A 250 -12.76 -11.34 0.35
CA ASP A 250 -11.99 -11.97 1.42
C ASP A 250 -12.62 -11.62 2.77
N LEU A 251 -13.53 -12.47 3.21
CA LEU A 251 -14.27 -12.26 4.45
C LEU A 251 -13.43 -12.51 5.71
N ASP A 252 -12.28 -13.16 5.56
CA ASP A 252 -11.33 -13.43 6.64
C ASP A 252 -10.31 -12.29 6.82
N ALA A 253 -10.27 -11.33 5.88
CA ALA A 253 -9.42 -10.15 6.00
C ALA A 253 -9.85 -9.27 7.17
N GLU A 254 -8.87 -8.67 7.84
CA GLU A 254 -9.13 -7.75 8.94
C GLU A 254 -9.90 -6.52 8.44
N ALA A 255 -11.05 -6.24 9.08
CA ALA A 255 -11.86 -5.08 8.78
C ALA A 255 -11.26 -3.81 9.40
N SER A 256 -11.43 -2.66 8.76
CA SER A 256 -11.08 -1.36 9.32
C SER A 256 -12.31 -0.71 9.95
N GLU A 257 -12.19 -0.30 11.23
CA GLU A 257 -13.29 0.25 12.00
C GLU A 257 -12.99 1.67 12.47
N VAL A 258 -14.00 2.54 12.39
CA VAL A 258 -13.92 3.93 12.84
C VAL A 258 -15.22 4.30 13.56
N SER A 259 -15.14 5.03 14.65
CA SER A 259 -16.31 5.54 15.36
C SER A 259 -16.36 7.07 15.37
N ILE A 260 -17.57 7.62 15.22
CA ILE A 260 -17.83 9.07 15.21
C ILE A 260 -18.91 9.36 16.21
N ARG A 261 -18.68 10.36 17.07
CA ARG A 261 -19.69 10.82 18.02
C ARG A 261 -20.67 11.78 17.36
N VAL A 262 -21.95 11.56 17.58
CA VAL A 262 -23.04 12.45 17.18
C VAL A 262 -23.79 12.87 18.45
N ASN A 263 -23.87 14.19 18.67
CA ASN A 263 -24.58 14.80 19.78
C ASN A 263 -25.79 15.54 19.23
N VAL A 264 -26.97 15.21 19.73
CA VAL A 264 -28.22 15.88 19.38
C VAL A 264 -28.60 16.78 20.55
N ALA A 265 -28.75 18.09 20.30
CA ALA A 265 -29.20 19.02 21.34
C ALA A 265 -30.62 18.67 21.77
N ALA A 266 -30.92 18.82 23.07
CA ALA A 266 -32.28 18.73 23.54
C ALA A 266 -33.19 19.68 22.78
N SER A 267 -34.39 19.21 22.37
CA SER A 267 -35.38 20.15 21.85
C SER A 267 -35.58 21.21 22.91
N SER A 268 -35.28 22.46 22.60
CA SER A 268 -35.67 23.57 23.44
C SER A 268 -37.21 23.53 23.52
N GLY A 269 -37.68 22.68 24.45
CA GLY A 269 -39.11 22.66 24.79
C GLY A 269 -39.50 24.10 25.00
N GLY A 270 -40.44 24.60 24.23
CA GLY A 270 -40.81 25.99 24.14
C GLY A 270 -40.64 26.81 25.45
N GLY A 271 -39.37 27.15 25.68
CA GLY A 271 -39.01 28.10 26.72
C GLY A 271 -39.60 29.40 26.26
N GLY A 272 -40.65 29.78 26.92
CA GLY A 272 -41.47 30.89 26.67
C GLY A 272 -40.85 31.90 25.73
N SER A 273 -41.35 32.02 24.51
CA SER A 273 -41.32 33.33 23.87
C SER A 273 -41.75 34.28 24.98
N ILE A 274 -40.84 35.10 25.47
CA ILE A 274 -41.25 36.29 26.20
C ILE A 274 -42.10 37.01 25.17
N GLY A 275 -43.39 36.67 25.15
CA GLY A 275 -44.34 37.28 24.25
C GLY A 275 -44.26 38.76 24.53
N LEU A 276 -44.27 39.58 23.49
CA LEU A 276 -44.39 41.03 23.66
C LEU A 276 -45.54 41.44 24.58
N ASP A 277 -46.49 40.54 24.83
CA ASP A 277 -47.62 40.71 25.74
C ASP A 277 -47.19 40.70 27.20
N ASP A 278 -46.12 40.03 27.64
CA ASP A 278 -45.62 40.02 29.01
C ASP A 278 -44.88 41.33 29.38
N ILE A 279 -44.38 42.06 28.35
CA ILE A 279 -43.69 43.34 28.54
C ILE A 279 -44.69 44.44 28.88
N SER A 280 -45.97 44.31 28.50
CA SER A 280 -47.02 45.29 28.74
C SER A 280 -47.49 45.33 30.22
N SER A 281 -47.14 44.33 31.03
CA SER A 281 -47.48 44.27 32.46
C SER A 281 -46.34 44.70 33.38
N MET A 282 -45.15 45.03 32.85
CA MET A 282 -44.01 45.52 33.65
C MET A 282 -44.11 47.00 33.90
N SER A 283 -43.77 47.45 35.12
CA SER A 283 -43.77 48.89 35.47
C SER A 283 -42.76 49.65 34.58
N GLU A 284 -43.08 50.90 34.23
CA GLU A 284 -42.23 51.75 33.34
C GLU A 284 -40.76 51.82 33.77
N ASP A 285 -40.46 51.75 35.04
CA ASP A 285 -39.08 51.73 35.57
C ASP A 285 -38.29 50.43 35.24
N SER A 286 -38.98 49.32 35.15
CA SER A 286 -38.34 48.02 34.82
C SER A 286 -37.96 47.91 33.33
N VAL A 287 -38.74 48.47 32.43
CA VAL A 287 -38.51 48.51 30.99
C VAL A 287 -37.28 49.35 30.66
N ALA A 288 -37.08 50.48 31.39
CA ALA A 288 -35.93 51.37 31.19
C ALA A 288 -34.60 50.69 31.57
N ILE A 289 -34.57 49.85 32.59
CA ILE A 289 -33.36 49.10 33.01
C ILE A 289 -33.01 48.01 32.02
N ILE A 290 -34.00 47.29 31.48
CA ILE A 290 -33.77 46.25 30.46
C ILE A 290 -33.30 46.87 29.15
N ALA A 291 -33.86 47.98 28.74
CA ALA A 291 -33.44 48.69 27.50
C ALA A 291 -32.01 49.26 27.62
N MET A 292 -31.60 49.78 28.77
CA MET A 292 -30.22 50.22 29.02
C MET A 292 -29.23 49.06 29.08
N GLY A 293 -29.61 47.94 29.67
CA GLY A 293 -28.79 46.75 29.75
C GLY A 293 -28.54 46.09 28.36
N ALA A 294 -29.60 45.96 27.56
CA ALA A 294 -29.53 45.40 26.21
C ALA A 294 -28.75 46.31 25.23
N GLY A 295 -28.96 47.60 25.29
CA GLY A 295 -28.25 48.59 24.47
C GLY A 295 -26.76 48.64 24.80
N GLY A 296 -26.38 48.54 26.08
CA GLY A 296 -25.00 48.46 26.53
C GLY A 296 -24.28 47.21 26.06
N LEU A 297 -24.94 46.04 26.12
CA LEU A 297 -24.38 44.77 25.69
C LEU A 297 -24.14 44.73 24.17
N ILE A 298 -25.08 45.25 23.37
CA ILE A 298 -24.93 45.38 21.91
C ILE A 298 -23.76 46.29 21.56
N ALA A 299 -23.59 47.43 22.25
CA ALA A 299 -22.48 48.33 22.03
C ALA A 299 -21.12 47.70 22.34
N VAL A 300 -21.02 46.90 23.42
CA VAL A 300 -19.79 46.16 23.77
C VAL A 300 -19.48 45.10 22.73
N ILE A 301 -20.47 44.32 22.27
CA ILE A 301 -20.28 43.33 21.20
C ILE A 301 -19.80 43.96 19.91
N PHE A 302 -20.38 45.12 19.53
CA PHE A 302 -19.99 45.88 18.33
C PHE A 302 -18.54 46.38 18.42
N LEU A 303 -18.11 46.83 19.59
CA LEU A 303 -16.75 47.28 19.88
C LEU A 303 -15.76 46.13 19.81
N LEU A 304 -16.11 44.97 20.35
CA LEU A 304 -15.30 43.75 20.26
C LEU A 304 -15.16 43.25 18.82
N VAL A 305 -16.21 43.33 18.01
CA VAL A 305 -16.16 42.95 16.57
C VAL A 305 -15.25 43.91 15.78
N ILE A 306 -15.29 45.21 16.07
CA ILE A 306 -14.39 46.19 15.45
C ILE A 306 -12.94 45.93 15.81
N ILE A 307 -12.64 45.75 17.11
CA ILE A 307 -11.29 45.41 17.58
C ILE A 307 -10.79 44.10 16.94
N SER A 308 -11.64 43.08 16.87
CA SER A 308 -11.31 41.78 16.25
C SER A 308 -11.02 41.91 14.73
N ARG A 309 -11.72 42.78 14.01
CA ARG A 309 -11.43 43.06 12.60
C ARG A 309 -10.15 43.83 12.36
N LEU A 310 -9.83 44.79 13.22
CA LEU A 310 -8.59 45.58 13.15
C LEU A 310 -7.35 44.69 13.44
N THR A 311 -7.42 43.85 14.47
CA THR A 311 -6.31 42.96 14.83
C THR A 311 -6.09 41.85 13.78
N LYS A 312 -7.14 41.36 13.11
CA LYS A 312 -6.99 40.35 12.03
C LYS A 312 -6.34 40.93 10.76
N LYS A 313 -6.54 42.23 10.44
CA LYS A 313 -5.87 42.86 9.29
C LYS A 313 -4.36 43.02 9.54
N ALA A 314 -3.95 43.44 10.73
CA ALA A 314 -2.53 43.60 11.10
C ALA A 314 -1.76 42.26 11.14
N GLY A 315 -2.41 41.16 11.56
CA GLY A 315 -1.80 39.84 11.60
C GLY A 315 -1.52 39.24 10.22
N LYS A 316 -2.42 39.42 9.26
CA LYS A 316 -2.24 38.86 7.90
C LYS A 316 -1.11 39.54 7.11
N GLN A 317 -0.91 40.85 7.28
CA GLN A 317 0.18 41.57 6.62
C GLN A 317 1.58 41.16 7.17
N LYS A 318 1.70 40.98 8.49
CA LYS A 318 2.96 40.51 9.09
C LYS A 318 3.34 39.08 8.70
N ILE A 319 2.37 38.18 8.49
CA ILE A 319 2.63 36.82 8.05
C ILE A 319 3.08 36.80 6.59
N ALA A 320 2.39 37.52 5.70
CA ALA A 320 2.75 37.62 4.29
C ALA A 320 4.16 38.21 4.06
N ALA A 321 4.51 39.28 4.80
CA ALA A 321 5.85 39.88 4.73
C ALA A 321 6.96 38.92 5.24
N LYS A 322 6.65 38.13 6.25
CA LYS A 322 7.62 37.13 6.80
C LYS A 322 7.83 35.94 5.86
N GLU A 323 6.79 35.52 5.14
CA GLU A 323 6.89 34.48 4.10
C GLU A 323 7.65 34.97 2.88
N ALA A 324 7.38 36.19 2.40
CA ALA A 324 8.11 36.79 1.28
C ALA A 324 9.63 36.89 1.58
N LYS A 325 10.01 37.32 2.79
CA LYS A 325 11.43 37.36 3.22
C LYS A 325 12.05 35.96 3.31
N ARG A 326 11.29 34.90 3.66
CA ARG A 326 11.79 33.52 3.68
C ARG A 326 12.02 32.97 2.28
N VAL A 327 11.12 33.25 1.34
CA VAL A 327 11.23 32.82 -0.08
C VAL A 327 12.47 33.48 -0.72
N ALA A 328 12.61 34.82 -0.62
CA ALA A 328 13.74 35.54 -1.15
C ALA A 328 15.11 35.05 -0.58
N LYS A 329 15.15 34.71 0.72
CA LYS A 329 16.35 34.17 1.34
C LYS A 329 16.69 32.73 0.88
N ALA A 330 15.68 31.93 0.55
CA ALA A 330 15.87 30.59 -0.01
C ALA A 330 16.40 30.67 -1.45
N GLU A 331 15.89 31.58 -2.25
CA GLU A 331 16.30 31.82 -3.63
C GLU A 331 17.74 32.35 -3.73
N LYS A 332 18.13 33.32 -2.89
CA LYS A 332 19.54 33.75 -2.77
C LYS A 332 20.49 32.59 -2.36
N LYS A 333 20.03 31.65 -1.54
CA LYS A 333 20.82 30.46 -1.19
C LYS A 333 20.95 29.47 -2.35
N ALA A 334 19.90 29.27 -3.14
CA ALA A 334 19.90 28.40 -4.31
C ALA A 334 20.84 28.95 -5.38
N ASN A 335 20.71 30.22 -5.75
CA ASN A 335 21.59 30.87 -6.73
C ASN A 335 23.07 30.87 -6.30
N LYS A 336 23.35 31.02 -5.00
CA LYS A 336 24.73 30.93 -4.49
C LYS A 336 25.29 29.51 -4.54
N ALA A 337 24.45 28.49 -4.40
CA ALA A 337 24.86 27.09 -4.55
C ALA A 337 25.12 26.75 -6.02
N GLU A 338 24.30 27.24 -6.92
CA GLU A 338 24.43 27.05 -8.36
C GLU A 338 25.68 27.72 -8.94
N ARG A 339 25.94 28.97 -8.57
CA ARG A 339 27.24 29.65 -8.87
C ARG A 339 28.46 28.88 -8.37
N LYS A 340 28.38 28.25 -7.18
CA LYS A 340 29.46 27.38 -6.69
C LYS A 340 29.62 26.09 -7.47
N ALA A 341 28.53 25.51 -7.96
CA ALA A 341 28.53 24.32 -8.80
C ALA A 341 29.12 24.62 -10.19
N MET A 342 28.74 25.74 -10.82
CA MET A 342 29.28 26.19 -12.10
C MET A 342 30.79 26.51 -12.04
N LYS A 343 31.26 27.13 -10.97
CA LYS A 343 32.71 27.32 -10.74
C LYS A 343 33.49 26.01 -10.59
N LYS A 344 32.87 24.97 -10.06
CA LYS A 344 33.45 23.62 -9.94
C LYS A 344 33.48 22.83 -11.25
N SER A 345 32.54 23.12 -12.17
CA SER A 345 32.47 22.47 -13.48
C SER A 345 33.35 23.09 -14.56
N GLY A 346 34.18 24.11 -14.24
CA GLY A 346 35.11 24.71 -15.19
C GLY A 346 34.50 25.66 -16.21
N VAL A 347 33.28 26.15 -15.97
CA VAL A 347 32.65 27.16 -16.82
C VAL A 347 33.35 28.51 -16.65
N SER A 348 33.62 29.22 -17.78
CA SER A 348 34.30 30.48 -17.80
C SER A 348 33.58 31.56 -16.98
N GLU A 349 34.30 32.35 -16.17
CA GLU A 349 33.74 33.41 -15.33
C GLU A 349 32.86 34.42 -16.10
N LYS A 350 33.12 34.63 -17.40
CA LYS A 350 32.35 35.52 -18.26
C LYS A 350 30.93 34.98 -18.56
N LYS A 351 30.75 33.68 -18.67
CA LYS A 351 29.43 33.04 -18.84
C LYS A 351 28.61 33.03 -17.57
N ILE A 352 29.27 32.97 -16.41
CA ILE A 352 28.61 33.02 -15.11
C ILE A 352 28.08 34.42 -14.81
N ALA A 353 28.76 35.47 -15.28
CA ALA A 353 28.31 36.87 -15.13
C ALA A 353 27.09 37.17 -16.00
N GLU A 354 27.07 36.71 -17.26
CA GLU A 354 25.92 36.94 -18.18
C GLU A 354 24.61 36.25 -17.76
N GLU A 355 24.66 35.17 -17.02
CA GLU A 355 23.48 34.40 -16.60
C GLU A 355 22.85 34.88 -15.28
N PHE A 356 23.57 35.71 -14.51
CA PHE A 356 23.16 36.21 -13.19
C PHE A 356 23.23 37.75 -13.04
N ASP A 357 23.36 38.49 -14.18
CA ASP A 357 23.38 39.98 -14.17
C ASP A 357 21.97 40.61 -14.03
N ASP A 358 20.90 39.84 -13.97
CA ASP A 358 19.55 40.29 -13.62
C ASP A 358 19.28 40.25 -12.10
N ASP A 359 20.31 40.44 -11.27
CA ASP A 359 20.11 40.61 -9.82
C ASP A 359 19.41 41.93 -9.58
N PHE A 360 18.10 41.90 -9.44
CA PHE A 360 17.27 42.97 -8.89
C PHE A 360 17.88 43.43 -7.56
N ASP A 361 18.37 44.64 -7.54
CA ASP A 361 18.91 45.31 -6.34
C ASP A 361 17.76 45.49 -5.35
N PHE A 362 17.73 44.64 -4.32
CA PHE A 362 16.73 44.67 -3.24
C PHE A 362 17.15 45.59 -2.08
N ASP A 363 18.22 46.35 -2.24
CA ASP A 363 18.70 47.25 -1.20
C ASP A 363 17.91 48.57 -1.09
N ASP A 364 17.05 48.87 -2.10
CA ASP A 364 16.18 50.08 -2.12
C ASP A 364 14.81 49.94 -1.44
N LEU A 365 14.51 48.80 -0.78
CA LEU A 365 13.20 48.58 -0.14
C LEU A 365 13.17 48.76 1.38
N ASP A 366 14.28 49.11 1.99
CA ASP A 366 14.35 49.23 3.47
C ASP A 366 14.16 50.67 4.00
N ASP A 367 14.07 51.76 3.16
CA ASP A 367 14.06 53.15 3.66
C ASP A 367 12.73 53.91 3.58
N ASP A 368 11.63 53.35 3.01
CA ASP A 368 10.37 54.13 2.82
C ASP A 368 9.13 53.56 3.51
N PHE A 369 9.23 52.74 4.53
CA PHE A 369 8.09 52.36 5.37
C PHE A 369 8.28 52.78 6.83
N ASP A 370 8.06 54.09 7.07
CA ASP A 370 7.88 54.66 8.39
C ASP A 370 6.55 54.22 8.99
N PHE A 371 6.59 53.46 10.08
CA PHE A 371 5.45 52.83 10.74
C PHE A 371 4.85 53.66 11.89
N ASP A 372 5.14 54.93 11.96
CA ASP A 372 4.71 55.79 13.09
C ASP A 372 3.41 56.54 12.86
N ASP A 373 2.74 56.38 11.70
CA ASP A 373 1.47 57.07 11.42
C ASP A 373 0.29 56.10 11.16
N LEU A 374 -0.04 55.24 12.14
CA LEU A 374 -1.39 54.61 12.22
C LEU A 374 -1.74 54.20 13.65
#